data_3f09f11d89c21abcb8dbdf496def2dbb
#
_entry.id   3f09f11d89c21abcb8dbdf496def2dbb
#
_cell.length_a   1.000
_cell.length_b   1.000
_cell.length_c   1.000
_cell.angle_alpha   90.00
_cell.angle_beta   90.00
_cell.angle_gamma   90.00
#
_symmetry.space_group_name_H-M   'P 1'
#
loop_
_entity.id
_entity.type
_entity.pdbx_description
1 polymer ?
#
loop_
_entity_poly.entity_id
_entity_poly.type
_entity_poly.pdbx_seq_one_letter_code
_entity_poly.pdbx_strand_id
1 'polypeptide(L)'
;VCLIVENHAEWLFSEIAAHCLGATTLNLFTSSVAEELCVSIQRVNCAVVVVQDQEQVDKLLEIKDKLPQVLKVVYIDPAGMTSYENDDWLLSYARLLEISDEFLKNNPGYLEVQIAKGRADDTAVMIQTSGTTGIPKLAMLSHRNFTQMAAQWIVSENIKPEENWLSMSPPAWIVDQMWAMGVALVGAMTMNFPETPETTKEDFRDIGPAMLI
;
A
#
# COMPACT_ATOMS: atom_id res chain seq x y z
N VAL A 1 9.02 1.48 2.03
CA VAL A 1 7.78 1.81 2.75
C VAL A 1 7.06 0.52 3.09
N CYS A 2 6.55 0.37 4.33
CA CYS A 2 5.65 -0.73 4.69
C CYS A 2 4.23 -0.18 4.81
N LEU A 3 3.23 -0.98 4.41
CA LEU A 3 1.83 -0.64 4.51
C LEU A 3 1.10 -1.76 5.28
N ILE A 4 0.40 -1.39 6.35
CA ILE A 4 -0.41 -2.29 7.19
C ILE A 4 -1.83 -1.75 7.15
N VAL A 5 -2.49 -1.95 6.02
CA VAL A 5 -3.77 -1.32 5.67
C VAL A 5 -4.63 -2.35 4.92
N GLU A 6 -5.93 -2.34 5.17
CA GLU A 6 -6.91 -3.06 4.36
C GLU A 6 -7.19 -2.34 3.03
N ASN A 7 -8.21 -2.79 2.30
CA ASN A 7 -8.58 -2.25 0.99
C ASN A 7 -9.20 -0.84 1.14
N HIS A 8 -8.35 0.17 1.06
CA HIS A 8 -8.71 1.58 1.15
C HIS A 8 -8.04 2.40 0.03
N ALA A 9 -8.62 3.51 -0.33
CA ALA A 9 -8.04 4.42 -1.31
C ALA A 9 -6.66 4.94 -0.86
N GLU A 10 -6.49 5.21 0.44
CA GLU A 10 -5.25 5.68 1.05
C GLU A 10 -4.12 4.66 0.95
N TRP A 11 -4.43 3.33 0.98
CA TRP A 11 -3.45 2.30 0.67
C TRP A 11 -2.87 2.52 -0.73
N LEU A 12 -3.77 2.59 -1.73
CA LEU A 12 -3.37 2.75 -3.13
C LEU A 12 -2.57 4.04 -3.35
N PHE A 13 -3.06 5.16 -2.81
CA PHE A 13 -2.38 6.44 -2.94
C PHE A 13 -1.00 6.43 -2.29
N SER A 14 -0.86 5.82 -1.12
CA SER A 14 0.43 5.69 -0.42
C SER A 14 1.42 4.84 -1.21
N GLU A 15 0.95 3.75 -1.81
CA GLU A 15 1.78 2.85 -2.61
C GLU A 15 2.24 3.51 -3.90
N ILE A 16 1.34 4.17 -4.64
CA ILE A 16 1.67 4.94 -5.84
C ILE A 16 2.65 6.07 -5.51
N ALA A 17 2.40 6.82 -4.44
CA ALA A 17 3.29 7.90 -4.02
C ALA A 17 4.71 7.38 -3.69
N ALA A 18 4.82 6.24 -3.00
CA ALA A 18 6.10 5.60 -2.74
C ALA A 18 6.82 5.24 -4.05
N HIS A 19 6.13 4.65 -5.00
CA HIS A 19 6.68 4.30 -6.31
C HIS A 19 7.12 5.52 -7.11
N CYS A 20 6.35 6.61 -7.10
CA CYS A 20 6.72 7.87 -7.74
C CYS A 20 8.01 8.46 -7.18
N LEU A 21 8.32 8.18 -5.93
CA LEU A 21 9.55 8.60 -5.26
C LEU A 21 10.69 7.56 -5.39
N GLY A 22 10.49 6.47 -6.13
CA GLY A 22 11.46 5.40 -6.32
C GLY A 22 11.62 4.48 -5.11
N ALA A 23 10.65 4.48 -4.19
CA ALA A 23 10.65 3.59 -3.03
C ALA A 23 9.95 2.26 -3.35
N THR A 24 10.49 1.17 -2.81
CA THR A 24 9.86 -0.15 -2.83
C THR A 24 8.84 -0.25 -1.70
N THR A 25 7.71 -0.91 -1.96
CA THR A 25 6.68 -1.17 -0.95
C THR A 25 6.68 -2.62 -0.47
N LEU A 26 6.25 -2.83 0.78
CA LEU A 26 5.95 -4.12 1.37
C LEU A 26 4.61 -3.99 2.09
N ASN A 27 3.60 -4.67 1.58
CA ASN A 27 2.30 -4.75 2.23
C ASN A 27 2.29 -5.90 3.23
N LEU A 28 1.80 -5.65 4.44
CA LEU A 28 1.73 -6.59 5.54
C LEU A 28 0.28 -6.74 6.00
N PHE A 29 -0.07 -7.93 6.49
CA PHE A 29 -1.42 -8.19 6.98
C PHE A 29 -1.70 -7.41 8.27
N THR A 30 -2.86 -6.81 8.36
CA THR A 30 -3.36 -6.16 9.58
C THR A 30 -3.55 -7.15 10.72
N SER A 31 -3.81 -8.42 10.40
CA SER A 31 -3.91 -9.52 11.37
C SER A 31 -2.57 -10.02 11.92
N SER A 32 -1.42 -9.55 11.39
CA SER A 32 -0.10 -9.94 11.90
C SER A 32 0.11 -9.43 13.32
N VAL A 33 0.78 -10.23 14.14
CA VAL A 33 1.19 -9.82 15.49
C VAL A 33 2.44 -8.94 15.45
N ALA A 34 2.68 -8.18 16.52
CA ALA A 34 3.75 -7.20 16.60
C ALA A 34 5.14 -7.79 16.28
N GLU A 35 5.46 -9.00 16.74
CA GLU A 35 6.73 -9.67 16.49
C GLU A 35 6.95 -10.01 15.01
N GLU A 36 5.90 -10.45 14.29
CA GLU A 36 5.98 -10.73 12.85
C GLU A 36 6.18 -9.45 12.04
N LEU A 37 5.48 -8.38 12.43
CA LEU A 37 5.66 -7.05 11.85
C LEU A 37 7.09 -6.56 12.08
N CYS A 38 7.63 -6.73 13.30
CA CYS A 38 9.01 -6.37 13.64
C CYS A 38 10.03 -7.01 12.69
N VAL A 39 9.95 -8.33 12.55
CA VAL A 39 10.86 -9.09 11.68
C VAL A 39 10.79 -8.61 10.23
N SER A 40 9.58 -8.38 9.73
CA SER A 40 9.34 -7.97 8.35
C SER A 40 9.85 -6.56 8.08
N ILE A 41 9.56 -5.60 8.97
CA ILE A 41 9.96 -4.20 8.88
C ILE A 41 11.48 -4.06 8.96
N GLN A 42 12.12 -4.79 9.88
CA GLN A 42 13.60 -4.81 10.01
C GLN A 42 14.26 -5.36 8.74
N ARG A 43 13.71 -6.45 8.20
CA ARG A 43 14.30 -7.16 7.07
C ARG A 43 14.39 -6.31 5.80
N VAL A 44 13.43 -5.41 5.58
CA VAL A 44 13.42 -4.51 4.43
C VAL A 44 14.02 -3.14 4.76
N ASN A 45 14.55 -2.96 5.96
CA ASN A 45 15.08 -1.67 6.45
C ASN A 45 14.08 -0.53 6.19
N CYS A 46 12.83 -0.73 6.58
CA CYS A 46 11.74 0.19 6.31
C CYS A 46 11.92 1.51 7.07
N ALA A 47 11.82 2.64 6.40
CA ALA A 47 11.93 3.97 7.00
C ALA A 47 10.58 4.61 7.34
N VAL A 48 9.52 4.27 6.62
CA VAL A 48 8.17 4.81 6.83
C VAL A 48 7.16 3.68 6.82
N VAL A 49 6.31 3.63 7.83
CA VAL A 49 5.20 2.66 7.91
C VAL A 49 3.88 3.42 7.82
N VAL A 50 3.00 3.02 6.92
CA VAL A 50 1.62 3.52 6.85
C VAL A 50 0.70 2.48 7.45
N VAL A 51 -0.15 2.88 8.37
CA VAL A 51 -1.05 1.99 9.10
C VAL A 51 -2.49 2.49 9.03
N GLN A 52 -3.44 1.57 9.14
CA GLN A 52 -4.85 1.90 9.04
C GLN A 52 -5.34 2.71 10.24
N ASP A 53 -5.16 2.20 11.46
CA ASP A 53 -5.87 2.62 12.66
C ASP A 53 -5.03 2.49 13.93
N GLN A 54 -5.67 2.78 15.08
CA GLN A 54 -5.06 2.68 16.40
C GLN A 54 -4.53 1.28 16.71
N GLU A 55 -5.24 0.21 16.33
CA GLU A 55 -4.79 -1.16 16.62
C GLU A 55 -3.40 -1.41 16.01
N GLN A 56 -3.20 -0.97 14.78
CA GLN A 56 -1.91 -1.15 14.11
C GLN A 56 -0.83 -0.25 14.72
N VAL A 57 -1.21 0.97 15.16
CA VAL A 57 -0.30 1.87 15.89
C VAL A 57 0.17 1.22 17.19
N ASP A 58 -0.74 0.65 17.97
CA ASP A 58 -0.42 -0.01 19.25
C ASP A 58 0.57 -1.16 19.06
N LYS A 59 0.37 -1.99 18.04
CA LYS A 59 1.32 -3.06 17.68
C LYS A 59 2.72 -2.53 17.37
N LEU A 60 2.80 -1.39 16.68
CA LEU A 60 4.10 -0.79 16.35
C LEU A 60 4.76 -0.10 17.56
N LEU A 61 3.97 0.50 18.44
CA LEU A 61 4.48 1.09 19.69
C LEU A 61 5.07 0.03 20.62
N GLU A 62 4.47 -1.17 20.68
CA GLU A 62 5.00 -2.30 21.45
C GLU A 62 6.43 -2.71 21.02
N ILE A 63 6.75 -2.54 19.75
CA ILE A 63 8.03 -2.93 19.16
C ILE A 63 8.91 -1.73 18.76
N LYS A 64 8.53 -0.51 19.10
CA LYS A 64 9.19 0.74 18.69
C LYS A 64 10.70 0.72 18.92
N ASP A 65 11.14 0.27 20.10
CA ASP A 65 12.54 0.20 20.47
C ASP A 65 13.36 -0.77 19.60
N LYS A 66 12.70 -1.72 18.93
CA LYS A 66 13.32 -2.67 18.01
C LYS A 66 13.38 -2.14 16.56
N LEU A 67 12.79 -0.98 16.28
CA LEU A 67 12.65 -0.39 14.95
C LEU A 67 13.36 0.97 14.80
N PRO A 68 14.65 1.10 15.17
CA PRO A 68 15.35 2.39 15.14
C PRO A 68 15.47 3.02 13.74
N GLN A 69 15.28 2.22 12.67
CA GLN A 69 15.32 2.68 11.29
C GLN A 69 13.99 3.31 10.83
N VAL A 70 12.89 3.10 11.56
CA VAL A 70 11.57 3.69 11.21
C VAL A 70 11.53 5.12 11.70
N LEU A 71 11.47 6.04 10.76
CA LEU A 71 11.47 7.48 11.01
C LEU A 71 10.08 7.99 11.38
N LYS A 72 9.04 7.47 10.74
CA LYS A 72 7.65 7.85 10.94
C LYS A 72 6.69 6.67 10.74
N VAL A 73 5.65 6.67 11.55
CA VAL A 73 4.44 5.86 11.35
C VAL A 73 3.31 6.82 11.01
N VAL A 74 2.70 6.61 9.85
CA VAL A 74 1.58 7.42 9.34
C VAL A 74 0.30 6.63 9.56
N TYR A 75 -0.64 7.15 10.34
CA TYR A 75 -1.95 6.53 10.55
C TYR A 75 -3.05 7.21 9.75
N ILE A 76 -3.96 6.41 9.19
CA ILE A 76 -5.05 6.87 8.31
C ILE A 76 -6.25 7.30 9.16
N ASP A 77 -6.80 6.39 9.97
CA ASP A 77 -7.94 6.69 10.82
C ASP A 77 -7.50 7.39 12.12
N PRO A 78 -7.98 8.62 12.40
CA PRO A 78 -7.67 9.33 13.62
C PRO A 78 -8.49 8.84 14.84
N ALA A 79 -9.44 7.92 14.68
CA ALA A 79 -10.23 7.40 15.79
C ALA A 79 -9.32 6.75 16.84
N GLY A 80 -9.52 7.09 18.11
CA GLY A 80 -8.72 6.59 19.24
C GLY A 80 -7.34 7.22 19.39
N MET A 81 -6.89 8.07 18.46
CA MET A 81 -5.52 8.58 18.44
C MET A 81 -5.23 9.77 19.37
N THR A 82 -6.23 10.30 20.09
CA THR A 82 -6.07 11.48 20.96
C THR A 82 -4.98 11.30 22.03
N SER A 83 -4.80 10.08 22.55
CA SER A 83 -3.78 9.79 23.56
C SER A 83 -2.35 9.83 23.04
N TYR A 84 -2.17 9.83 21.73
CA TYR A 84 -0.88 9.70 21.05
C TYR A 84 -0.43 11.02 20.36
N GLU A 85 -1.19 12.11 20.49
CA GLU A 85 -0.96 13.38 19.78
C GLU A 85 0.43 13.99 20.00
N ASN A 86 1.11 13.65 21.11
CA ASN A 86 2.43 14.17 21.45
C ASN A 86 3.59 13.21 21.09
N ASP A 87 3.33 12.09 20.41
CA ASP A 87 4.40 11.20 19.98
C ASP A 87 4.92 11.61 18.60
N ASP A 88 6.08 12.22 18.57
CA ASP A 88 6.74 12.68 17.33
C ASP A 88 6.99 11.57 16.30
N TRP A 89 6.93 10.32 16.70
CA TRP A 89 7.08 9.17 15.78
C TRP A 89 5.83 8.97 14.91
N LEU A 90 4.68 9.40 15.40
CA LEU A 90 3.39 9.27 14.74
C LEU A 90 3.06 10.52 13.92
N LEU A 91 2.35 10.32 12.81
CA LEU A 91 1.87 11.38 11.94
C LEU A 91 0.51 10.99 11.37
N SER A 92 -0.49 11.86 11.46
CA SER A 92 -1.76 11.58 10.78
C SER A 92 -1.61 11.71 9.26
N TYR A 93 -2.37 10.91 8.52
CA TYR A 93 -2.40 10.97 7.06
C TYR A 93 -2.82 12.36 6.57
N ALA A 94 -3.80 12.98 7.23
CA ALA A 94 -4.21 14.35 6.93
C ALA A 94 -3.05 15.34 7.07
N ARG A 95 -2.25 15.22 8.14
CA ARG A 95 -1.09 16.10 8.34
C ARG A 95 0.02 15.82 7.31
N LEU A 96 0.20 14.56 6.90
CA LEU A 96 1.11 14.21 5.81
C LEU A 96 0.72 14.92 4.51
N LEU A 97 -0.57 14.95 4.17
CA LEU A 97 -1.06 15.65 2.97
C LEU A 97 -0.79 17.16 3.04
N GLU A 98 -1.04 17.81 4.18
CA GLU A 98 -0.73 19.23 4.37
C GLU A 98 0.76 19.53 4.16
N ILE A 99 1.65 18.74 4.76
CA ILE A 99 3.10 18.86 4.61
C ILE A 99 3.51 18.66 3.15
N SER A 100 2.90 17.67 2.49
CA SER A 100 3.16 17.36 1.08
C SER A 100 2.76 18.52 0.16
N ASP A 101 1.58 19.11 0.38
CA ASP A 101 1.10 20.26 -0.37
C ASP A 101 2.01 21.46 -0.23
N GLU A 102 2.45 21.75 0.99
CA GLU A 102 3.39 22.85 1.25
C GLU A 102 4.75 22.59 0.59
N PHE A 103 5.25 21.36 0.69
CA PHE A 103 6.50 20.98 0.06
C PHE A 103 6.45 21.14 -1.46
N LEU A 104 5.40 20.63 -2.11
CA LEU A 104 5.26 20.69 -3.57
C LEU A 104 5.06 22.13 -4.08
N LYS A 105 4.35 22.98 -3.34
CA LYS A 105 4.26 24.41 -3.66
C LYS A 105 5.63 25.10 -3.66
N ASN A 106 6.50 24.72 -2.73
CA ASN A 106 7.84 25.28 -2.60
C ASN A 106 8.87 24.61 -3.53
N ASN A 107 8.54 23.45 -4.11
CA ASN A 107 9.41 22.68 -4.99
C ASN A 107 8.69 22.26 -6.28
N PRO A 108 8.31 23.21 -7.16
CA PRO A 108 7.61 22.91 -8.38
C PRO A 108 8.45 21.99 -9.28
N GLY A 109 7.81 20.98 -9.89
CA GLY A 109 8.48 20.01 -10.74
C GLY A 109 9.25 18.90 -10.01
N TYR A 110 9.24 18.89 -8.66
CA TYR A 110 9.94 17.87 -7.88
C TYR A 110 9.47 16.46 -8.20
N LEU A 111 8.15 16.25 -8.25
CA LEU A 111 7.55 14.93 -8.48
C LEU A 111 7.91 14.40 -9.87
N GLU A 112 7.81 15.21 -10.90
CA GLU A 112 8.16 14.85 -12.29
C GLU A 112 9.63 14.44 -12.39
N VAL A 113 10.50 15.16 -11.69
CA VAL A 113 11.95 14.81 -11.63
C VAL A 113 12.17 13.47 -10.94
N GLN A 114 11.43 13.15 -9.88
CA GLN A 114 11.58 11.85 -9.21
C GLN A 114 11.04 10.72 -10.09
N ILE A 115 9.85 10.87 -10.67
CA ILE A 115 9.26 9.89 -11.59
C ILE A 115 10.21 9.60 -12.77
N ALA A 116 10.82 10.64 -13.34
CA ALA A 116 11.75 10.48 -14.47
C ALA A 116 13.02 9.69 -14.12
N LYS A 117 13.36 9.51 -12.84
CA LYS A 117 14.50 8.68 -12.40
C LYS A 117 14.15 7.20 -12.33
N GLY A 118 12.86 6.86 -12.23
CA GLY A 118 12.38 5.50 -12.10
C GLY A 118 12.74 4.64 -13.31
N ARG A 119 13.06 3.39 -13.08
CA ARG A 119 13.41 2.41 -14.12
C ARG A 119 12.43 1.25 -14.06
N ALA A 120 12.08 0.72 -15.21
CA ALA A 120 11.15 -0.41 -15.31
C ALA A 120 11.62 -1.65 -14.52
N ASP A 121 12.93 -1.83 -14.36
CA ASP A 121 13.52 -2.96 -13.65
C ASP A 121 13.76 -2.70 -12.15
N ASP A 122 13.46 -1.49 -11.66
CA ASP A 122 13.50 -1.19 -10.24
C ASP A 122 12.42 -2.03 -9.52
N THR A 123 12.73 -2.50 -8.31
CA THR A 123 11.78 -3.24 -7.49
C THR A 123 10.64 -2.32 -7.05
N ALA A 124 9.43 -2.63 -7.47
CA ALA A 124 8.22 -1.92 -7.07
C ALA A 124 7.71 -2.44 -5.72
N VAL A 125 7.45 -3.74 -5.66
CA VAL A 125 6.78 -4.38 -4.52
C VAL A 125 7.57 -5.59 -4.05
N MET A 126 7.61 -5.79 -2.75
CA MET A 126 8.01 -7.04 -2.12
C MET A 126 6.77 -7.74 -1.56
N ILE A 127 6.66 -9.04 -1.82
CA ILE A 127 5.53 -9.87 -1.35
C ILE A 127 6.06 -10.96 -0.45
N GLN A 128 5.45 -11.13 0.71
CA GLN A 128 5.74 -12.26 1.59
C GLN A 128 5.22 -13.57 0.98
N THR A 129 6.05 -14.58 0.98
CA THR A 129 5.68 -15.92 0.54
C THR A 129 5.85 -16.90 1.69
N SER A 130 5.00 -17.93 1.73
CA SER A 130 5.11 -19.02 2.72
C SER A 130 6.44 -19.74 2.54
N GLY A 131 7.40 -19.44 3.43
CA GLY A 131 8.68 -20.15 3.45
C GLY A 131 8.56 -21.53 4.10
N THR A 132 9.12 -22.55 3.50
CA THR A 132 9.20 -23.91 4.08
C THR A 132 10.05 -23.99 5.35
N THR A 133 10.77 -22.92 5.69
CA THR A 133 11.72 -22.83 6.81
C THR A 133 11.21 -21.99 7.99
N GLY A 134 9.94 -21.61 8.02
CA GLY A 134 9.31 -20.83 9.10
C GLY A 134 9.52 -19.31 9.02
N ILE A 135 10.52 -18.81 8.30
CA ILE A 135 10.71 -17.38 8.05
C ILE A 135 10.19 -17.08 6.65
N PRO A 136 9.18 -16.18 6.49
CA PRO A 136 8.65 -15.81 5.19
C PRO A 136 9.77 -15.30 4.27
N LYS A 137 9.78 -15.77 3.02
CA LYS A 137 10.65 -15.21 1.98
C LYS A 137 9.98 -13.99 1.36
N LEU A 138 10.78 -13.11 0.76
CA LEU A 138 10.28 -11.95 0.03
C LEU A 138 10.51 -12.17 -1.47
N ALA A 139 9.42 -12.26 -2.23
CA ALA A 139 9.47 -12.16 -3.68
C ALA A 139 9.59 -10.68 -4.06
N MET A 140 10.50 -10.35 -4.95
CA MET A 140 10.73 -8.98 -5.44
C MET A 140 10.13 -8.86 -6.83
N LEU A 141 9.21 -7.95 -7.02
CA LEU A 141 8.53 -7.68 -8.28
C LEU A 141 8.89 -6.28 -8.78
N SER A 142 9.32 -6.18 -10.02
CA SER A 142 9.67 -4.90 -10.65
C SER A 142 8.44 -4.21 -11.26
N HIS A 143 8.54 -2.92 -11.54
CA HIS A 143 7.52 -2.20 -12.32
C HIS A 143 7.26 -2.88 -13.68
N ARG A 144 8.28 -3.43 -14.30
CA ARG A 144 8.16 -4.20 -15.55
C ARG A 144 7.27 -5.43 -15.40
N ASN A 145 7.38 -6.16 -14.28
CA ASN A 145 6.53 -7.32 -14.03
C ASN A 145 5.05 -6.93 -14.03
N PHE A 146 4.69 -5.86 -13.31
CA PHE A 146 3.32 -5.36 -13.25
C PHE A 146 2.83 -4.88 -14.62
N THR A 147 3.57 -4.02 -15.29
CA THR A 147 3.12 -3.41 -16.56
C THR A 147 3.00 -4.44 -17.69
N GLN A 148 3.92 -5.39 -17.78
CA GLN A 148 3.84 -6.46 -18.79
C GLN A 148 2.68 -7.42 -18.51
N MET A 149 2.51 -7.84 -17.28
CA MET A 149 1.39 -8.69 -16.86
C MET A 149 0.05 -7.98 -17.13
N ALA A 150 -0.08 -6.71 -16.71
CA ALA A 150 -1.28 -5.92 -16.94
C ALA A 150 -1.63 -5.80 -18.42
N ALA A 151 -0.64 -5.49 -19.29
CA ALA A 151 -0.86 -5.39 -20.72
C ALA A 151 -1.40 -6.70 -21.33
N GLN A 152 -0.93 -7.85 -20.86
CA GLN A 152 -1.41 -9.15 -21.31
C GLN A 152 -2.86 -9.40 -20.86
N TRP A 153 -3.19 -9.14 -19.58
CA TRP A 153 -4.53 -9.32 -19.05
C TRP A 153 -5.55 -8.39 -19.69
N ILE A 154 -5.21 -7.12 -19.89
CA ILE A 154 -6.08 -6.13 -20.55
C ILE A 154 -6.50 -6.65 -21.95
N VAL A 155 -5.57 -7.24 -22.69
CA VAL A 155 -5.86 -7.78 -24.02
C VAL A 155 -6.65 -9.09 -23.94
N SER A 156 -6.27 -10.04 -23.08
CA SER A 156 -6.89 -11.37 -23.00
C SER A 156 -8.32 -11.30 -22.50
N GLU A 157 -8.59 -10.46 -21.51
CA GLU A 157 -9.91 -10.30 -20.89
C GLU A 157 -10.72 -9.16 -21.53
N ASN A 158 -10.16 -8.48 -22.55
CA ASN A 158 -10.81 -7.38 -23.26
C ASN A 158 -11.27 -6.24 -22.32
N ILE A 159 -10.47 -5.93 -21.31
CA ILE A 159 -10.75 -4.91 -20.29
C ILE A 159 -10.85 -3.54 -20.94
N LYS A 160 -11.86 -2.76 -20.56
CA LYS A 160 -12.08 -1.41 -21.08
C LYS A 160 -11.76 -0.37 -20.01
N PRO A 161 -11.29 0.82 -20.43
CA PRO A 161 -11.23 1.96 -19.53
C PRO A 161 -12.60 2.24 -18.86
N GLU A 162 -12.57 2.74 -17.64
CA GLU A 162 -13.73 3.10 -16.84
C GLU A 162 -14.61 1.91 -16.37
N GLU A 163 -14.32 0.67 -16.76
CA GLU A 163 -14.95 -0.50 -16.14
C GLU A 163 -14.62 -0.53 -14.63
N ASN A 164 -15.59 -0.98 -13.84
CA ASN A 164 -15.44 -1.04 -12.40
C ASN A 164 -14.58 -2.23 -11.97
N TRP A 165 -13.60 -1.97 -11.11
CA TRP A 165 -12.87 -2.94 -10.31
C TRP A 165 -13.21 -2.74 -8.83
N LEU A 166 -13.49 -3.80 -8.08
CA LEU A 166 -13.65 -3.77 -6.62
C LEU A 166 -12.48 -4.51 -5.98
N SER A 167 -11.67 -3.79 -5.21
CA SER A 167 -10.52 -4.30 -4.48
C SER A 167 -11.01 -5.02 -3.22
N MET A 168 -10.91 -6.36 -3.18
CA MET A 168 -11.45 -7.20 -2.10
C MET A 168 -10.42 -8.15 -1.48
N SER A 169 -9.37 -8.49 -2.21
CA SER A 169 -8.29 -9.32 -1.67
C SER A 169 -7.38 -8.48 -0.78
N PRO A 170 -6.83 -9.04 0.31
CA PRO A 170 -5.92 -8.26 1.14
C PRO A 170 -4.76 -7.64 0.34
N PRO A 171 -4.42 -6.36 0.54
CA PRO A 171 -3.30 -5.70 -0.13
C PRO A 171 -1.95 -6.41 0.04
N ALA A 172 -1.79 -7.17 1.14
CA ALA A 172 -0.61 -7.99 1.38
C ALA A 172 -0.52 -9.22 0.46
N TRP A 173 -1.57 -9.55 -0.28
CA TRP A 173 -1.58 -10.62 -1.27
C TRP A 173 -1.21 -10.13 -2.66
N ILE A 174 -0.53 -11.00 -3.40
CA ILE A 174 -0.18 -10.74 -4.80
C ILE A 174 -1.41 -10.48 -5.68
N VAL A 175 -2.56 -11.06 -5.37
CA VAL A 175 -3.78 -10.94 -6.17
C VAL A 175 -4.19 -9.49 -6.29
N ASP A 176 -4.38 -8.79 -5.17
CA ASP A 176 -4.81 -7.38 -5.23
C ASP A 176 -3.71 -6.46 -5.77
N GLN A 177 -2.44 -6.77 -5.47
CA GLN A 177 -1.31 -6.09 -6.09
C GLN A 177 -1.33 -6.20 -7.63
N MET A 178 -1.58 -7.40 -8.15
CA MET A 178 -1.65 -7.62 -9.60
C MET A 178 -2.82 -6.87 -10.23
N TRP A 179 -3.97 -6.88 -9.58
CA TRP A 179 -5.20 -6.31 -10.15
C TRP A 179 -5.31 -4.83 -9.91
N ALA A 180 -5.19 -4.36 -8.68
CA ALA A 180 -5.32 -2.94 -8.37
C ALA A 180 -4.11 -2.14 -8.90
N MET A 181 -2.89 -2.48 -8.46
CA MET A 181 -1.67 -1.77 -8.86
C MET A 181 -1.23 -2.08 -10.31
N GLY A 182 -1.62 -3.22 -10.84
CA GLY A 182 -1.31 -3.63 -12.20
C GLY A 182 -2.45 -3.32 -13.16
N VAL A 183 -3.41 -4.22 -13.25
CA VAL A 183 -4.42 -4.22 -14.32
C VAL A 183 -5.34 -3.01 -14.26
N ALA A 184 -5.91 -2.71 -13.09
CA ALA A 184 -6.87 -1.61 -12.97
C ALA A 184 -6.20 -0.25 -13.24
N LEU A 185 -5.00 -0.03 -12.70
CA LEU A 185 -4.27 1.21 -12.90
C LEU A 185 -3.84 1.39 -14.36
N VAL A 186 -3.22 0.36 -14.98
CA VAL A 186 -2.75 0.41 -16.38
C VAL A 186 -3.91 0.43 -17.37
N GLY A 187 -5.01 -0.28 -17.04
CA GLY A 187 -6.23 -0.34 -17.85
C GLY A 187 -7.14 0.88 -17.70
N ALA A 188 -6.79 1.84 -16.85
CA ALA A 188 -7.60 3.01 -16.51
C ALA A 188 -9.03 2.63 -16.05
N MET A 189 -9.15 1.58 -15.24
CA MET A 189 -10.41 1.16 -14.64
C MET A 189 -10.81 2.10 -13.49
N THR A 190 -12.10 2.12 -13.17
CA THR A 190 -12.59 2.77 -11.96
C THR A 190 -12.38 1.84 -10.77
N MET A 191 -11.53 2.25 -9.85
CA MET A 191 -11.23 1.47 -8.65
C MET A 191 -12.18 1.80 -7.52
N ASN A 192 -12.80 0.78 -6.97
CA ASN A 192 -13.71 0.85 -5.83
C ASN A 192 -13.14 0.04 -4.67
N PHE A 193 -13.44 0.47 -3.47
CA PHE A 193 -13.07 -0.20 -2.22
C PHE A 193 -14.33 -0.49 -1.43
N PRO A 194 -14.44 -1.62 -0.72
CA PRO A 194 -15.59 -1.89 0.14
C PRO A 194 -15.65 -0.87 1.28
N GLU A 195 -16.84 -0.53 1.72
CA GLU A 195 -17.03 0.35 2.88
C GLU A 195 -16.50 -0.31 4.16
N THR A 196 -16.85 -1.58 4.34
CA THR A 196 -16.33 -2.43 5.41
C THR A 196 -16.23 -3.88 4.90
N PRO A 197 -15.46 -4.77 5.57
CA PRO A 197 -15.43 -6.19 5.22
C PRO A 197 -16.82 -6.85 5.22
N GLU A 198 -17.72 -6.41 6.11
CA GLU A 198 -19.06 -6.95 6.27
C GLU A 198 -19.99 -6.55 5.12
N THR A 199 -19.81 -5.34 4.54
CA THR A 199 -20.66 -4.83 3.44
C THR A 199 -20.18 -5.28 2.08
N THR A 200 -19.02 -5.89 1.95
CA THR A 200 -18.40 -6.27 0.66
C THR A 200 -19.35 -6.94 -0.34
N LYS A 201 -20.29 -7.78 0.14
CA LYS A 201 -21.27 -8.44 -0.75
C LYS A 201 -22.33 -7.50 -1.30
N GLU A 202 -22.69 -6.48 -0.52
CA GLU A 202 -23.66 -5.45 -0.92
C GLU A 202 -22.97 -4.50 -1.90
N ASP A 203 -21.76 -4.04 -1.55
CA ASP A 203 -20.90 -3.21 -2.38
C ASP A 203 -20.65 -3.85 -3.75
N PHE A 204 -20.37 -5.16 -3.76
CA PHE A 204 -20.19 -5.92 -4.99
C PHE A 204 -21.44 -5.88 -5.90
N ARG A 205 -22.64 -5.98 -5.32
CA ARG A 205 -23.90 -5.92 -6.10
C ARG A 205 -24.18 -4.51 -6.61
N ASP A 206 -23.90 -3.50 -5.80
CA ASP A 206 -24.19 -2.11 -6.12
C ASP A 206 -23.21 -1.55 -7.17
N ILE A 207 -21.93 -1.91 -7.05
CA ILE A 207 -20.89 -1.49 -7.97
C ILE A 207 -20.94 -2.25 -9.30
N GLY A 208 -21.27 -3.54 -9.26
CA GLY A 208 -21.28 -4.39 -10.45
C GLY A 208 -19.92 -4.44 -11.15
N PRO A 209 -18.84 -4.91 -10.48
CA PRO A 209 -17.51 -4.91 -11.08
C PRO A 209 -17.47 -5.76 -12.35
N ALA A 210 -16.69 -5.34 -13.32
CA ALA A 210 -16.56 -6.01 -14.61
C ALA A 210 -15.97 -7.42 -14.51
N MET A 211 -15.23 -7.68 -13.43
CA MET A 211 -14.54 -8.96 -13.19
C MET A 211 -14.65 -9.35 -11.72
N LEU A 212 -14.72 -10.66 -11.50
CA LEU A 212 -14.61 -11.32 -10.20
C LEU A 212 -13.41 -12.26 -10.22
N ILE A 213 -12.60 -12.19 -9.16
CA ILE A 213 -11.45 -13.07 -8.97
C ILE A 213 -11.55 -13.77 -7.64
#